data_63094d6b3d5f79ca5f2eea8b4566d9ee
#
_entry.id   63094d6b3d5f79ca5f2eea8b4566d9ee
#
_cell.length_a   1.000
_cell.length_b   1.000
_cell.length_c   1.000
_cell.angle_alpha   90.00
_cell.angle_beta   90.00
_cell.angle_gamma   90.00
#
_symmetry.space_group_name_H-M   'P 1'
#
loop_
_entity.id
_entity.type
_entity.pdbx_description
1 polymer ?
#
loop_
_entity_poly.entity_id
_entity_poly.type
_entity_poly.pdbx_seq_one_letter_code
_entity_poly.pdbx_strand_id
1 'polypeptide(L)'
;WVVKLDASGNIQWQNTIGGNYSDWLYSVQQTSDGGYILGGCSDANISGDKTENVQGVYDYWVVKLTNKFNLITGKTYIDANSNTIQDSNEINLPNRMITEQNTGRIAFSEQNGNYNVSVLDTGNFATYSAPLNYYNSVPLVHTSYFNSFLQVDSLNDFAFQPNGVINDVCVKLTPASLFRSGFNATYNISFVNNGTTTLSPTVIFFPDANVSFTSAN
;
A
#
# COMPACT_ATOMS: atom_id res chain seq x y z
N TRP A 1 -6.62 -31.96 6.41
CA TRP A 1 -6.72 -31.25 5.16
C TRP A 1 -7.37 -29.87 5.39
N VAL A 2 -6.73 -28.84 4.90
CA VAL A 2 -7.18 -27.44 4.99
C VAL A 2 -7.29 -26.87 3.59
N VAL A 3 -8.42 -26.20 3.31
CA VAL A 3 -8.70 -25.60 2.00
C VAL A 3 -9.12 -24.14 2.22
N LYS A 4 -8.56 -23.24 1.44
CA LYS A 4 -9.05 -21.85 1.31
C LYS A 4 -9.77 -21.69 0.00
N LEU A 5 -10.99 -21.18 0.05
CA LEU A 5 -11.80 -20.85 -1.11
C LEU A 5 -11.87 -19.33 -1.33
N ASP A 6 -12.09 -18.95 -2.58
CA ASP A 6 -12.49 -17.57 -2.91
C ASP A 6 -14.00 -17.38 -2.68
N ALA A 7 -14.49 -16.15 -2.93
CA ALA A 7 -15.90 -15.81 -2.77
C ALA A 7 -16.85 -16.58 -3.73
N SER A 8 -16.31 -17.16 -4.81
CA SER A 8 -17.04 -17.96 -5.80
C SER A 8 -16.97 -19.46 -5.51
N GLY A 9 -16.26 -19.85 -4.44
CA GLY A 9 -16.08 -21.26 -4.05
C GLY A 9 -14.94 -21.99 -4.73
N ASN A 10 -14.09 -21.32 -5.51
CA ASN A 10 -12.92 -21.92 -6.12
C ASN A 10 -11.78 -22.07 -5.12
N ILE A 11 -11.00 -23.14 -5.23
CA ILE A 11 -9.84 -23.37 -4.38
C ILE A 11 -8.75 -22.34 -4.69
N GLN A 12 -8.42 -21.49 -3.70
CA GLN A 12 -7.26 -20.60 -3.77
C GLN A 12 -5.97 -21.35 -3.43
N TRP A 13 -6.02 -22.15 -2.38
CA TRP A 13 -4.98 -23.09 -2.00
C TRP A 13 -5.53 -24.21 -1.10
N GLN A 14 -4.78 -25.27 -1.00
CA GLN A 14 -5.06 -26.39 -0.09
C GLN A 14 -3.74 -26.92 0.48
N ASN A 15 -3.81 -27.47 1.68
CA ASN A 15 -2.67 -28.13 2.32
C ASN A 15 -3.14 -29.33 3.13
N THR A 16 -2.37 -30.42 3.10
CA THR A 16 -2.53 -31.57 3.97
C THR A 16 -1.48 -31.49 5.05
N ILE A 17 -1.91 -31.44 6.30
CA ILE A 17 -1.06 -31.28 7.48
C ILE A 17 -1.38 -32.44 8.40
N GLY A 18 -0.36 -33.17 8.84
CA GLY A 18 -0.56 -34.33 9.71
C GLY A 18 0.68 -35.17 9.92
N GLY A 19 0.54 -36.13 10.80
CA GLY A 19 1.47 -37.23 11.04
C GLY A 19 1.03 -38.53 10.35
N ASN A 20 1.55 -39.65 10.83
CA ASN A 20 1.25 -40.96 10.31
C ASN A 20 0.07 -41.66 11.00
N TYR A 21 -0.62 -40.99 11.93
CA TYR A 21 -1.81 -41.44 12.63
C TYR A 21 -2.96 -40.44 12.46
N SER A 22 -3.89 -40.42 13.41
CA SER A 22 -5.08 -39.57 13.28
C SER A 22 -4.80 -38.15 13.75
N ASP A 23 -5.19 -37.20 12.90
CA ASP A 23 -5.10 -35.78 13.19
C ASP A 23 -6.48 -35.15 13.02
N TRP A 24 -6.94 -34.40 14.01
CA TRP A 24 -8.22 -33.72 13.99
C TRP A 24 -8.05 -32.22 14.14
N LEU A 25 -8.62 -31.47 13.21
CA LEU A 25 -8.71 -30.01 13.25
C LEU A 25 -10.07 -29.62 13.85
N TYR A 26 -10.05 -28.84 14.93
CA TYR A 26 -11.25 -28.34 15.59
C TYR A 26 -11.51 -26.86 15.34
N SER A 27 -10.46 -26.08 15.10
CA SER A 27 -10.59 -24.63 14.92
C SER A 27 -9.57 -24.10 13.91
N VAL A 28 -9.97 -23.07 13.19
CA VAL A 28 -9.12 -22.29 12.29
C VAL A 28 -9.45 -20.81 12.46
N GLN A 29 -8.44 -19.97 12.54
CA GLN A 29 -8.62 -18.52 12.58
C GLN A 29 -7.55 -17.85 11.72
N GLN A 30 -7.95 -16.84 10.95
CA GLN A 30 -7.00 -16.00 10.23
C GLN A 30 -6.28 -15.08 11.20
N THR A 31 -4.96 -14.98 11.05
CA THR A 31 -4.10 -14.10 11.86
C THR A 31 -3.88 -12.76 11.17
N SER A 32 -3.47 -11.73 11.94
CA SER A 32 -3.29 -10.36 11.43
C SER A 32 -2.22 -10.23 10.34
N ASP A 33 -1.29 -11.19 10.26
CA ASP A 33 -0.29 -11.30 9.19
C ASP A 33 -0.84 -11.99 7.93
N GLY A 34 -2.16 -12.22 7.87
CA GLY A 34 -2.83 -12.88 6.74
C GLY A 34 -2.65 -14.39 6.70
N GLY A 35 -1.88 -14.98 7.62
CA GLY A 35 -1.75 -16.43 7.81
C GLY A 35 -2.96 -17.04 8.53
N TYR A 36 -2.81 -18.27 9.01
CA TYR A 36 -3.86 -18.98 9.75
C TYR A 36 -3.25 -19.70 10.94
N ILE A 37 -3.95 -19.72 12.07
CA ILE A 37 -3.67 -20.59 13.18
C ILE A 37 -4.71 -21.71 13.21
N LEU A 38 -4.23 -22.94 13.31
CA LEU A 38 -5.01 -24.16 13.35
C LEU A 38 -4.87 -24.79 14.73
N GLY A 39 -5.98 -25.19 15.34
CA GLY A 39 -5.99 -25.85 16.63
C GLY A 39 -6.73 -27.20 16.55
N GLY A 40 -6.09 -28.25 17.03
CA GLY A 40 -6.62 -29.59 16.97
C GLY A 40 -5.95 -30.53 17.96
N CYS A 41 -6.00 -31.83 17.68
CA CYS A 41 -5.24 -32.82 18.40
C CYS A 41 -4.69 -33.89 17.45
N SER A 42 -3.66 -34.61 17.93
CA SER A 42 -2.98 -35.67 17.18
C SER A 42 -2.58 -36.79 18.13
N ASP A 43 -2.67 -38.04 17.68
CA ASP A 43 -2.13 -39.22 18.35
C ASP A 43 -0.83 -39.74 17.69
N ALA A 44 -0.30 -39.00 16.72
CA ALA A 44 0.94 -39.36 16.02
C ALA A 44 2.17 -39.01 16.88
N ASN A 45 3.19 -39.85 16.77
CA ASN A 45 4.57 -39.50 17.10
C ASN A 45 5.18 -38.61 16.03
N ILE A 46 6.45 -38.24 16.18
CA ILE A 46 7.21 -37.48 15.17
C ILE A 46 7.09 -38.16 13.81
N SER A 47 6.37 -37.50 12.90
CA SER A 47 6.14 -37.95 11.51
C SER A 47 5.43 -36.86 10.73
N GLY A 48 5.64 -36.81 9.40
CA GLY A 48 5.03 -35.79 8.56
C GLY A 48 5.37 -34.36 9.05
N ASP A 49 4.35 -33.59 9.38
CA ASP A 49 4.52 -32.21 9.88
C ASP A 49 4.64 -32.10 11.39
N LYS A 50 4.54 -33.24 12.12
CA LYS A 50 4.63 -33.25 13.57
C LYS A 50 6.09 -33.39 14.04
N THR A 51 6.51 -32.48 14.91
CA THR A 51 7.89 -32.36 15.42
C THR A 51 8.10 -32.91 16.82
N GLU A 52 7.00 -33.28 17.51
CA GLU A 52 7.04 -33.79 18.90
C GLU A 52 6.26 -35.12 19.00
N ASN A 53 6.70 -36.00 19.90
CA ASN A 53 5.98 -37.22 20.20
C ASN A 53 4.73 -36.94 21.03
N VAL A 54 3.70 -37.75 20.85
CA VAL A 54 2.53 -37.76 21.71
C VAL A 54 2.91 -38.17 23.14
N GLN A 55 2.38 -37.45 24.15
CA GLN A 55 2.65 -37.70 25.56
C GLN A 55 1.55 -38.55 26.24
N GLY A 56 0.51 -38.88 25.53
CA GLY A 56 -0.61 -39.71 26.02
C GLY A 56 -1.28 -40.44 24.87
N VAL A 57 -2.60 -40.41 24.84
CA VAL A 57 -3.37 -40.95 23.71
C VAL A 57 -3.56 -39.90 22.64
N TYR A 58 -3.84 -38.67 23.04
CA TYR A 58 -3.99 -37.50 22.17
C TYR A 58 -3.41 -36.28 22.85
N ASP A 59 -2.67 -35.49 22.10
CA ASP A 59 -2.17 -34.18 22.54
C ASP A 59 -2.76 -33.05 21.70
N TYR A 60 -2.91 -31.90 22.32
CA TYR A 60 -3.20 -30.67 21.57
C TYR A 60 -2.10 -30.38 20.56
N TRP A 61 -2.52 -30.03 19.36
CA TRP A 61 -1.59 -29.65 18.30
C TRP A 61 -2.03 -28.33 17.68
N VAL A 62 -1.13 -27.35 17.74
CA VAL A 62 -1.35 -26.03 17.16
C VAL A 62 -0.36 -25.81 16.03
N VAL A 63 -0.89 -25.47 14.86
CA VAL A 63 -0.09 -25.19 13.67
C VAL A 63 -0.34 -23.80 13.17
N LYS A 64 0.71 -23.02 12.94
CA LYS A 64 0.62 -21.74 12.26
C LYS A 64 0.97 -21.90 10.78
N LEU A 65 0.04 -21.55 9.92
CA LEU A 65 0.29 -21.36 8.48
C LEU A 65 0.61 -19.89 8.24
N THR A 66 1.78 -19.61 7.71
CA THR A 66 2.16 -18.26 7.30
C THR A 66 1.81 -18.04 5.85
N ASN A 67 1.34 -16.84 5.51
CA ASN A 67 1.29 -16.44 4.12
C ASN A 67 2.72 -16.36 3.58
N LYS A 68 2.98 -17.10 2.52
CA LYS A 68 4.22 -16.96 1.77
C LYS A 68 3.99 -15.87 0.73
N PHE A 69 4.67 -14.75 0.86
CA PHE A 69 4.68 -13.69 -0.14
C PHE A 69 6.10 -13.15 -0.31
N ASN A 70 6.34 -12.57 -1.45
CA ASN A 70 7.52 -11.78 -1.74
C ASN A 70 7.16 -10.30 -1.65
N LEU A 71 8.14 -9.45 -1.43
CA LEU A 71 7.93 -8.02 -1.22
C LEU A 71 8.77 -7.23 -2.21
N ILE A 72 8.12 -6.33 -2.94
CA ILE A 72 8.75 -5.32 -3.79
C ILE A 72 8.65 -4.00 -3.04
N THR A 73 9.78 -3.37 -2.76
CA THR A 73 9.83 -2.15 -1.96
C THR A 73 10.63 -1.07 -2.67
N GLY A 74 10.25 0.18 -2.44
CA GLY A 74 10.94 1.35 -2.99
C GLY A 74 10.37 2.63 -2.41
N LYS A 75 10.76 3.74 -3.03
CA LYS A 75 10.30 5.08 -2.69
C LYS A 75 9.73 5.82 -3.90
N THR A 76 8.91 6.80 -3.61
CA THR A 76 8.46 7.80 -4.57
C THR A 76 8.86 9.19 -4.09
N TYR A 77 9.48 9.98 -4.95
CA TYR A 77 9.98 11.33 -4.62
C TYR A 77 10.02 12.24 -5.86
N ILE A 78 10.07 13.56 -5.62
CA ILE A 78 10.34 14.54 -6.68
C ILE A 78 11.85 14.61 -6.88
N ASP A 79 12.30 14.26 -8.05
CA ASP A 79 13.68 14.40 -8.51
C ASP A 79 13.81 15.73 -9.29
N ALA A 80 14.06 16.79 -8.56
CA ALA A 80 14.02 18.15 -9.07
C ALA A 80 15.19 18.47 -10.02
N ASN A 81 16.32 17.81 -9.83
CA ASN A 81 17.53 18.00 -10.65
C ASN A 81 17.71 16.93 -11.74
N SER A 82 16.80 15.95 -11.80
CA SER A 82 16.75 14.86 -12.78
C SER A 82 18.01 13.98 -12.79
N ASN A 83 18.60 13.73 -11.61
CA ASN A 83 19.77 12.87 -11.44
C ASN A 83 19.44 11.42 -11.06
N THR A 84 18.17 11.09 -10.82
CA THR A 84 17.65 9.78 -10.39
C THR A 84 18.09 9.33 -8.98
N ILE A 85 18.65 10.22 -8.19
CA ILE A 85 19.07 9.97 -6.81
C ILE A 85 18.27 10.90 -5.91
N GLN A 86 17.69 10.38 -4.85
CA GLN A 86 16.99 11.23 -3.90
C GLN A 86 17.99 12.06 -3.07
N ASP A 87 18.04 13.36 -3.31
CA ASP A 87 18.83 14.31 -2.55
C ASP A 87 18.11 14.76 -1.25
N SER A 88 18.86 15.26 -0.28
CA SER A 88 18.33 15.63 1.04
C SER A 88 17.29 16.77 1.03
N ASN A 89 17.27 17.57 -0.03
CA ASN A 89 16.34 18.67 -0.25
C ASN A 89 15.14 18.29 -1.13
N GLU A 90 15.08 17.05 -1.60
CA GLU A 90 14.01 16.57 -2.45
C GLU A 90 12.85 16.00 -1.66
N ILE A 91 11.64 16.22 -2.18
CA ILE A 91 10.41 15.98 -1.45
C ILE A 91 9.94 14.55 -1.70
N ASN A 92 9.68 13.81 -0.63
CA ASN A 92 8.96 12.54 -0.71
C ASN A 92 7.56 12.75 -1.28
N LEU A 93 7.09 11.81 -2.11
CA LEU A 93 5.74 11.83 -2.66
C LEU A 93 4.86 10.79 -1.96
N PRO A 94 4.05 11.21 -0.98
CA PRO A 94 3.08 10.31 -0.34
C PRO A 94 1.87 10.06 -1.24
N ASN A 95 1.12 9.00 -0.91
CA ASN A 95 -0.14 8.63 -1.55
C ASN A 95 -0.03 8.36 -3.05
N ARG A 96 1.15 7.98 -3.54
CA ARG A 96 1.31 7.53 -4.92
C ARG A 96 0.85 6.08 -5.00
N MET A 97 0.00 5.79 -5.96
CA MET A 97 -0.44 4.43 -6.24
C MET A 97 0.62 3.72 -7.09
N ILE A 98 1.12 2.62 -6.57
CA ILE A 98 2.00 1.70 -7.27
C ILE A 98 1.20 0.44 -7.58
N THR A 99 1.26 -0.01 -8.83
CA THR A 99 0.53 -1.18 -9.31
C THR A 99 1.50 -2.24 -9.80
N GLU A 100 1.28 -3.47 -9.39
CA GLU A 100 1.92 -4.63 -9.99
C GLU A 100 1.07 -5.10 -11.18
N GLN A 101 1.70 -5.26 -12.33
CA GLN A 101 1.05 -5.38 -13.63
C GLN A 101 0.28 -6.70 -13.80
N ASN A 102 0.84 -7.82 -13.33
CA ASN A 102 0.30 -9.16 -13.63
C ASN A 102 -0.95 -9.48 -12.80
N THR A 103 -0.95 -9.09 -11.53
CA THR A 103 -2.02 -9.41 -10.58
C THR A 103 -2.95 -8.24 -10.30
N GLY A 104 -2.56 -7.02 -10.72
CA GLY A 104 -3.28 -5.80 -10.40
C GLY A 104 -3.20 -5.39 -8.92
N ARG A 105 -2.25 -5.95 -8.16
CA ARG A 105 -2.06 -5.55 -6.76
C ARG A 105 -1.57 -4.13 -6.69
N ILE A 106 -2.10 -3.40 -5.73
CA ILE A 106 -1.76 -1.99 -5.52
C ILE A 106 -1.20 -1.76 -4.11
N ALA A 107 -0.33 -0.77 -4.02
CA ALA A 107 0.12 -0.17 -2.76
C ALA A 107 0.10 1.35 -2.90
N PHE A 108 0.08 2.05 -1.78
CA PHE A 108 0.23 3.50 -1.74
C PHE A 108 1.49 3.86 -0.97
N SER A 109 2.22 4.86 -1.46
CA SER A 109 3.38 5.36 -0.73
C SER A 109 2.94 6.09 0.56
N GLU A 110 3.71 5.88 1.62
CA GLU A 110 3.55 6.48 2.93
C GLU A 110 4.04 7.96 2.93
N GLN A 111 3.92 8.65 4.06
CA GLN A 111 4.36 10.05 4.22
C GLN A 111 5.86 10.25 3.92
N ASN A 112 6.68 9.24 4.15
CA ASN A 112 8.11 9.23 3.85
C ASN A 112 8.43 8.79 2.41
N GLY A 113 7.41 8.60 1.56
CA GLY A 113 7.54 8.12 0.19
C GLY A 113 7.70 6.61 0.03
N ASN A 114 7.95 5.86 1.10
CA ASN A 114 8.15 4.41 1.02
C ASN A 114 6.87 3.69 0.60
N TYR A 115 7.03 2.61 -0.15
CA TYR A 115 5.92 1.73 -0.51
C TYR A 115 6.32 0.26 -0.45
N ASN A 116 5.31 -0.62 -0.31
CA ASN A 116 5.49 -2.06 -0.24
C ASN A 116 4.39 -2.75 -1.05
N VAL A 117 4.76 -3.47 -2.11
CA VAL A 117 3.84 -4.32 -2.89
C VAL A 117 4.12 -5.78 -2.56
N SER A 118 3.15 -6.48 -2.00
CA SER A 118 3.27 -7.91 -1.75
C SER A 118 2.81 -8.72 -2.95
N VAL A 119 3.60 -9.70 -3.38
CA VAL A 119 3.28 -10.65 -4.44
C VAL A 119 3.26 -12.07 -3.89
N LEU A 120 2.22 -12.84 -4.25
CA LEU A 120 1.94 -14.15 -3.65
C LEU A 120 2.43 -15.31 -4.50
N ASP A 121 3.40 -15.07 -5.37
CA ASP A 121 3.97 -16.08 -6.27
C ASP A 121 5.46 -15.84 -6.48
N THR A 122 6.09 -16.73 -7.20
CA THR A 122 7.45 -16.64 -7.71
C THR A 122 7.45 -16.29 -9.19
N GLY A 123 8.57 -15.82 -9.73
CA GLY A 123 8.70 -15.43 -11.13
C GLY A 123 8.97 -13.95 -11.33
N ASN A 124 8.59 -13.42 -12.48
CA ASN A 124 8.82 -12.02 -12.86
C ASN A 124 7.59 -11.17 -12.58
N PHE A 125 7.83 -10.01 -11.97
CA PHE A 125 6.82 -9.02 -11.65
C PHE A 125 7.25 -7.66 -12.17
N ALA A 126 6.30 -6.88 -12.65
CA ALA A 126 6.54 -5.52 -13.12
C ALA A 126 5.69 -4.54 -12.32
N THR A 127 6.32 -3.52 -11.76
CA THR A 127 5.62 -2.45 -11.01
C THR A 127 5.77 -1.12 -11.73
N TYR A 128 4.72 -0.31 -11.68
CA TYR A 128 4.69 1.04 -12.18
C TYR A 128 3.94 1.96 -11.23
N SER A 129 4.33 3.23 -11.22
CA SER A 129 3.62 4.25 -10.44
C SER A 129 2.55 4.93 -11.29
N ALA A 130 1.43 5.30 -10.66
CA ALA A 130 0.42 6.12 -11.32
C ALA A 130 1.04 7.45 -11.82
N PRO A 131 0.61 7.97 -12.98
CA PRO A 131 1.15 9.19 -13.53
C PRO A 131 0.93 10.40 -12.61
N LEU A 132 1.85 11.33 -12.62
CA LEU A 132 1.77 12.62 -11.96
C LEU A 132 1.79 13.71 -13.04
N ASN A 133 0.82 14.63 -13.00
CA ASN A 133 0.76 15.71 -13.97
C ASN A 133 2.06 16.52 -13.96
N TYR A 134 2.55 16.83 -15.16
CA TYR A 134 3.78 17.60 -15.40
C TYR A 134 5.08 16.95 -14.94
N TYR A 135 5.05 15.65 -14.59
CA TYR A 135 6.24 14.89 -14.21
C TYR A 135 6.33 13.58 -14.99
N ASN A 136 7.54 13.16 -15.30
CA ASN A 136 7.84 11.85 -15.84
C ASN A 136 8.36 10.95 -14.71
N SER A 137 7.82 9.75 -14.59
CA SER A 137 8.38 8.74 -13.68
C SER A 137 9.63 8.11 -14.31
N VAL A 138 10.71 8.06 -13.56
CA VAL A 138 11.97 7.42 -13.97
C VAL A 138 12.40 6.43 -12.87
N PRO A 139 12.49 5.13 -13.22
CA PRO A 139 12.05 4.53 -14.47
C PRO A 139 10.51 4.52 -14.60
N LEU A 140 10.01 4.19 -15.79
CA LEU A 140 8.57 3.99 -15.99
C LEU A 140 8.08 2.69 -15.34
N VAL A 141 8.94 1.66 -15.33
CA VAL A 141 8.62 0.31 -14.83
C VAL A 141 9.85 -0.24 -14.13
N HIS A 142 9.65 -0.83 -12.96
CA HIS A 142 10.61 -1.72 -12.33
C HIS A 142 10.25 -3.18 -12.57
N THR A 143 11.25 -4.05 -12.67
CA THR A 143 11.07 -5.50 -12.81
C THR A 143 11.77 -6.21 -11.66
N SER A 144 11.03 -7.07 -10.98
CA SER A 144 11.50 -7.91 -9.87
C SER A 144 11.43 -9.38 -10.25
N TYR A 145 12.38 -10.19 -9.81
CA TYR A 145 12.38 -11.63 -10.00
C TYR A 145 12.55 -12.36 -8.68
N PHE A 146 11.62 -13.26 -8.38
CA PHE A 146 11.66 -14.11 -7.20
C PHE A 146 11.72 -15.59 -7.58
N ASN A 147 12.75 -16.29 -7.15
CA ASN A 147 12.91 -17.73 -7.35
C ASN A 147 12.34 -18.56 -6.19
N SER A 148 12.02 -17.93 -5.07
CA SER A 148 11.39 -18.55 -3.89
C SER A 148 10.50 -17.54 -3.19
N PHE A 149 9.77 -17.98 -2.16
CA PHE A 149 8.98 -17.11 -1.29
C PHE A 149 9.83 -16.45 -0.19
N LEU A 150 9.26 -15.45 0.45
CA LEU A 150 9.85 -14.67 1.55
C LEU A 150 11.09 -13.87 1.15
N GLN A 151 11.19 -13.51 -0.12
CA GLN A 151 12.23 -12.63 -0.63
C GLN A 151 11.74 -11.18 -0.65
N VAL A 152 12.69 -10.26 -0.56
CA VAL A 152 12.49 -8.83 -0.69
C VAL A 152 13.35 -8.31 -1.82
N ASP A 153 12.73 -7.65 -2.78
CA ASP A 153 13.41 -6.84 -3.79
C ASP A 153 13.23 -5.36 -3.42
N SER A 154 14.32 -4.67 -3.20
CA SER A 154 14.35 -3.30 -2.71
C SER A 154 14.99 -2.35 -3.72
N LEU A 155 14.88 -1.04 -3.45
CA LEU A 155 15.40 0.02 -4.31
C LEU A 155 14.66 0.13 -5.66
N ASN A 156 13.39 -0.23 -5.67
CA ASN A 156 12.52 -0.01 -6.84
C ASN A 156 11.93 1.41 -6.79
N ASP A 157 12.81 2.41 -6.77
CA ASP A 157 12.43 3.81 -6.55
C ASP A 157 11.88 4.45 -7.82
N PHE A 158 10.80 5.22 -7.69
CA PHE A 158 10.22 6.03 -8.75
C PHE A 158 10.58 7.50 -8.51
N ALA A 159 11.51 8.02 -9.29
CA ALA A 159 11.89 9.42 -9.34
C ALA A 159 10.93 10.18 -10.28
N PHE A 160 10.25 11.20 -9.78
CA PHE A 160 9.35 12.02 -10.57
C PHE A 160 10.09 13.29 -11.04
N GLN A 161 10.53 13.29 -12.28
CA GLN A 161 11.30 14.37 -12.91
C GLN A 161 10.37 15.39 -13.57
N PRO A 162 10.56 16.71 -13.33
CA PRO A 162 9.75 17.75 -13.95
C PRO A 162 9.79 17.68 -15.47
N ASN A 163 8.62 17.71 -16.11
CA ASN A 163 8.49 17.81 -17.56
C ASN A 163 8.27 19.29 -17.95
N GLY A 164 9.31 20.10 -17.83
CA GLY A 164 9.29 21.52 -18.10
C GLY A 164 9.02 22.41 -16.89
N VAL A 165 9.00 23.71 -17.13
CA VAL A 165 8.76 24.77 -16.14
C VAL A 165 7.28 25.13 -16.19
N ILE A 166 6.49 24.63 -15.27
CA ILE A 166 5.02 24.80 -15.25
C ILE A 166 4.59 25.53 -13.97
N ASN A 167 3.88 26.62 -14.15
CA ASN A 167 3.21 27.37 -13.07
C ASN A 167 1.74 26.97 -13.06
N ASP A 168 1.32 26.18 -12.08
CA ASP A 168 -0.07 25.75 -11.96
C ASP A 168 -0.50 25.77 -10.48
N VAL A 169 -1.27 26.80 -10.11
CA VAL A 169 -1.84 26.94 -8.76
C VAL A 169 -3.35 26.82 -8.85
N CYS A 170 -3.88 25.84 -8.16
CA CYS A 170 -5.33 25.66 -7.99
C CYS A 170 -5.77 26.31 -6.67
N VAL A 171 -6.84 27.10 -6.71
CA VAL A 171 -7.47 27.71 -5.52
C VAL A 171 -8.87 27.13 -5.37
N LYS A 172 -9.23 26.73 -4.16
CA LYS A 172 -10.54 26.22 -3.80
C LYS A 172 -11.12 27.02 -2.65
N LEU A 173 -12.36 27.50 -2.84
CA LEU A 173 -13.16 28.13 -1.80
C LEU A 173 -14.24 27.14 -1.35
N THR A 174 -14.30 26.86 -0.04
CA THR A 174 -15.26 25.90 0.53
C THR A 174 -16.01 26.56 1.69
N PRO A 175 -17.36 26.52 1.73
CA PRO A 175 -18.10 27.03 2.88
C PRO A 175 -17.83 26.16 4.11
N ALA A 176 -17.48 26.79 5.23
CA ALA A 176 -17.29 26.14 6.54
C ALA A 176 -18.53 26.35 7.44
N SER A 177 -19.45 27.25 7.07
CA SER A 177 -20.71 27.47 7.74
C SER A 177 -21.87 27.63 6.75
N LEU A 178 -23.10 27.48 7.23
CA LEU A 178 -24.29 27.77 6.43
C LEU A 178 -24.39 29.27 6.15
N PHE A 179 -24.70 29.62 4.90
CA PHE A 179 -24.99 30.98 4.53
C PHE A 179 -26.40 31.36 4.95
N ARG A 180 -26.55 32.45 5.73
CA ARG A 180 -27.83 33.03 6.14
C ARG A 180 -27.77 34.54 6.02
N SER A 181 -28.82 35.14 5.46
CA SER A 181 -28.90 36.61 5.37
C SER A 181 -28.84 37.27 6.76
N GLY A 182 -27.98 38.26 6.92
CA GLY A 182 -27.77 39.02 8.17
C GLY A 182 -26.85 38.32 9.17
N PHE A 183 -26.26 37.20 8.85
CA PHE A 183 -25.30 36.45 9.69
C PHE A 183 -23.94 36.30 9.03
N ASN A 184 -22.90 36.15 9.84
CA ASN A 184 -21.56 35.85 9.32
C ASN A 184 -21.49 34.41 8.75
N ALA A 185 -20.86 34.30 7.60
CA ALA A 185 -20.52 33.01 7.01
C ALA A 185 -19.00 32.86 6.93
N THR A 186 -18.51 31.66 7.23
CA THR A 186 -17.09 31.34 7.19
C THR A 186 -16.78 30.47 5.98
N TYR A 187 -15.69 30.77 5.30
CA TYR A 187 -15.20 30.02 4.15
C TYR A 187 -13.73 29.63 4.40
N ASN A 188 -13.37 28.44 3.98
CA ASN A 188 -11.97 28.02 3.91
C ASN A 188 -11.46 28.25 2.49
N ILE A 189 -10.35 28.95 2.37
CA ILE A 189 -9.59 29.06 1.12
C ILE A 189 -8.40 28.10 1.23
N SER A 190 -8.34 27.14 0.31
CA SER A 190 -7.18 26.25 0.15
C SER A 190 -6.56 26.46 -1.22
N PHE A 191 -5.26 26.37 -1.28
CA PHE A 191 -4.54 26.41 -2.55
C PHE A 191 -3.51 25.29 -2.60
N VAL A 192 -3.30 24.77 -3.81
CA VAL A 192 -2.35 23.70 -4.09
C VAL A 192 -1.54 24.10 -5.31
N ASN A 193 -0.23 23.97 -5.22
CA ASN A 193 0.66 24.11 -6.35
C ASN A 193 0.76 22.73 -7.04
N ASN A 194 0.16 22.58 -8.20
CA ASN A 194 0.23 21.38 -9.02
C ASN A 194 1.37 21.45 -10.05
N GLY A 195 1.98 22.62 -10.21
CA GLY A 195 3.06 22.86 -11.17
C GLY A 195 4.40 22.31 -10.70
N THR A 196 5.42 22.57 -11.53
CA THR A 196 6.80 22.11 -11.29
C THR A 196 7.71 23.20 -10.66
N THR A 197 7.18 24.40 -10.46
CA THR A 197 7.93 25.54 -9.92
C THR A 197 7.47 25.93 -8.54
N THR A 198 8.39 26.42 -7.71
CA THR A 198 8.00 27.04 -6.44
C THR A 198 7.40 28.41 -6.71
N LEU A 199 6.18 28.65 -6.22
CA LEU A 199 5.44 29.88 -6.41
C LEU A 199 5.05 30.49 -5.07
N SER A 200 4.97 31.84 -5.04
CA SER A 200 4.41 32.61 -3.93
C SER A 200 3.19 33.39 -4.45
N PRO A 201 2.03 32.72 -4.66
CA PRO A 201 0.87 33.35 -5.24
C PRO A 201 0.21 34.31 -4.26
N THR A 202 -0.42 35.36 -4.82
CA THR A 202 -1.34 36.22 -4.09
C THR A 202 -2.76 35.76 -4.39
N VAL A 203 -3.53 35.45 -3.36
CA VAL A 203 -4.97 35.14 -3.47
C VAL A 203 -5.77 36.40 -3.21
N ILE A 204 -6.56 36.84 -4.19
CA ILE A 204 -7.41 38.01 -4.07
C ILE A 204 -8.87 37.52 -4.00
N PHE A 205 -9.57 37.90 -2.95
CA PHE A 205 -10.98 37.60 -2.77
C PHE A 205 -11.82 38.83 -3.10
N PHE A 206 -12.76 38.70 -4.04
CA PHE A 206 -13.73 39.71 -4.37
C PHE A 206 -15.10 39.29 -3.85
N PRO A 207 -15.58 39.85 -2.72
CA PRO A 207 -16.93 39.54 -2.25
C PRO A 207 -17.97 40.13 -3.20
N ASP A 208 -19.13 39.48 -3.28
CA ASP A 208 -20.31 40.05 -3.94
C ASP A 208 -20.76 41.37 -3.27
N ALA A 209 -21.42 42.26 -4.02
CA ALA A 209 -21.87 43.55 -3.52
C ALA A 209 -22.84 43.46 -2.32
N ASN A 210 -23.49 42.35 -2.12
CA ASN A 210 -24.39 42.09 -1.00
C ASN A 210 -23.72 41.45 0.21
N VAL A 211 -22.39 41.25 0.17
CA VAL A 211 -21.58 40.63 1.21
C VAL A 211 -20.43 41.53 1.60
N SER A 212 -20.23 41.75 2.90
CA SER A 212 -19.07 42.48 3.41
C SER A 212 -18.04 41.50 3.98
N PHE A 213 -16.78 41.77 3.68
CA PHE A 213 -15.65 41.05 4.30
C PHE A 213 -15.48 41.55 5.74
N THR A 214 -15.39 40.66 6.71
CA THR A 214 -15.23 40.99 8.12
C THR A 214 -13.81 40.75 8.62
N SER A 215 -13.23 39.57 8.35
CA SER A 215 -11.86 39.23 8.77
C SER A 215 -11.35 37.99 8.06
N ALA A 216 -10.01 37.83 8.01
CA ALA A 216 -9.34 36.57 7.70
C ALA A 216 -8.50 36.12 8.90
N ASN A 217 -8.41 34.83 9.15
CA ASN A 217 -7.54 34.19 10.15
C ASN A 217 -6.44 33.42 9.45
#